data_425477ada2c5f050c847e14270fcbb83
#
_entry.id   425477ada2c5f050c847e14270fcbb83
#
_cell.length_a   1.000
_cell.length_b   1.000
_cell.length_c   1.000
_cell.angle_alpha   90.00
_cell.angle_beta   90.00
_cell.angle_gamma   90.00
#
_symmetry.space_group_name_H-M   'P 1'
#
loop_
_entity.id
_entity.type
_entity.pdbx_description
1 polymer ?
#
loop_
_entity_poly.entity_id
_entity_poly.type
_entity_poly.pdbx_seq_one_letter_code
_entity_poly.pdbx_strand_id
1 'polypeptide(L)'
;VEASAQEATEFDVVDHLVAALPDPVLILDARGIIIKTNSHAQAMLESKLAGMHISQAIRAPSVLDAVSLAIAGGESQRVDYEVRGPLARHFELYVSPITPTLHESQAVLLVLKDLTREQQIERMRSDFVANASHELRTPLASLSGFIETLQGAAKDDDAARDKFLALMQGQAE
;
A
#
# COMPACT_ATOMS: atom_id res chain seq x y z
N VAL A 1 0.60 -47.12 -10.62
CA VAL A 1 1.41 -46.98 -9.37
C VAL A 1 2.40 -45.82 -9.50
N GLU A 2 3.07 -45.65 -10.66
CA GLU A 2 4.01 -44.53 -10.89
C GLU A 2 3.31 -43.13 -10.99
N ALA A 3 2.15 -43.05 -11.64
CA ALA A 3 1.39 -41.78 -11.74
C ALA A 3 0.95 -41.23 -10.37
N SER A 4 0.50 -42.09 -9.47
CA SER A 4 0.06 -41.71 -8.11
C SER A 4 1.21 -41.25 -7.20
N ALA A 5 2.44 -41.73 -7.41
CA ALA A 5 3.61 -41.28 -6.67
C ALA A 5 4.14 -39.92 -7.17
N GLN A 6 3.98 -39.67 -8.46
CA GLN A 6 4.40 -38.43 -9.11
C GLN A 6 3.46 -37.27 -8.73
N GLU A 7 2.14 -37.50 -8.70
CA GLU A 7 1.14 -36.54 -8.21
C GLU A 7 1.37 -36.18 -6.74
N ALA A 8 1.66 -37.16 -5.87
CA ALA A 8 1.96 -36.88 -4.46
C ALA A 8 3.21 -36.02 -4.29
N THR A 9 4.24 -36.19 -5.15
CA THR A 9 5.47 -35.38 -5.10
C THR A 9 5.25 -33.93 -5.59
N GLU A 10 4.42 -33.75 -6.62
CA GLU A 10 4.10 -32.39 -7.15
C GLU A 10 3.25 -31.58 -6.16
N PHE A 11 2.27 -32.19 -5.50
CA PHE A 11 1.49 -31.55 -4.43
C PHE A 11 2.37 -31.11 -3.26
N ASP A 12 3.32 -31.90 -2.87
CA ASP A 12 4.26 -31.61 -1.76
C ASP A 12 5.17 -30.41 -2.11
N VAL A 13 5.63 -30.30 -3.34
CA VAL A 13 6.44 -29.17 -3.81
C VAL A 13 5.65 -27.86 -3.79
N VAL A 14 4.40 -27.84 -4.26
CA VAL A 14 3.56 -26.62 -4.23
C VAL A 14 3.29 -26.16 -2.81
N ASP A 15 3.03 -27.10 -1.89
CA ASP A 15 2.81 -26.78 -0.47
C ASP A 15 4.06 -26.18 0.17
N HIS A 16 5.24 -26.74 -0.11
CA HIS A 16 6.50 -26.19 0.38
C HIS A 16 6.80 -24.82 -0.22
N LEU A 17 6.52 -24.58 -1.52
CA LEU A 17 6.71 -23.29 -2.17
C LEU A 17 5.79 -22.22 -1.55
N VAL A 18 4.50 -22.52 -1.40
CA VAL A 18 3.53 -21.61 -0.79
C VAL A 18 3.90 -21.29 0.66
N ALA A 19 4.34 -22.29 1.42
CA ALA A 19 4.77 -22.11 2.81
C ALA A 19 6.05 -21.27 2.94
N ALA A 20 6.95 -21.33 1.95
CA ALA A 20 8.22 -20.60 1.96
C ALA A 20 8.09 -19.13 1.56
N LEU A 21 6.95 -18.72 0.96
CA LEU A 21 6.75 -17.32 0.57
C LEU A 21 6.55 -16.43 1.78
N PRO A 22 7.25 -15.28 1.86
CA PRO A 22 7.14 -14.35 2.99
C PRO A 22 5.84 -13.55 2.97
N ASP A 23 5.24 -13.37 1.80
CA ASP A 23 3.98 -12.67 1.64
C ASP A 23 2.79 -13.61 1.91
N PRO A 24 1.65 -13.11 2.44
CA PRO A 24 0.42 -13.88 2.55
C PRO A 24 -0.07 -14.39 1.19
N VAL A 25 -0.30 -15.71 1.10
CA VAL A 25 -0.74 -16.38 -0.13
C VAL A 25 -2.02 -17.16 0.10
N LEU A 26 -2.96 -17.02 -0.84
CA LEU A 26 -4.21 -17.77 -0.91
C LEU A 26 -4.33 -18.39 -2.31
N ILE A 27 -4.78 -19.64 -2.37
CA ILE A 27 -5.17 -20.29 -3.63
C ILE A 27 -6.65 -20.64 -3.53
N LEU A 28 -7.41 -20.25 -4.54
CA LEU A 28 -8.85 -20.46 -4.64
C LEU A 28 -9.16 -21.48 -5.74
N ASP A 29 -10.25 -22.22 -5.56
CA ASP A 29 -10.85 -23.02 -6.65
C ASP A 29 -11.72 -22.12 -7.58
N ALA A 30 -12.26 -22.72 -8.64
CA ALA A 30 -13.13 -22.05 -9.62
C ALA A 30 -14.44 -21.49 -9.02
N ARG A 31 -14.77 -21.83 -7.77
CA ARG A 31 -15.95 -21.32 -7.05
C ARG A 31 -15.57 -20.21 -6.07
N GLY A 32 -14.30 -19.82 -5.99
CA GLY A 32 -13.80 -18.84 -5.04
C GLY A 32 -13.63 -19.38 -3.61
N ILE A 33 -13.59 -20.72 -3.44
CA ILE A 33 -13.31 -21.36 -2.16
C ILE A 33 -11.80 -21.42 -1.96
N ILE A 34 -11.34 -21.03 -0.79
CA ILE A 34 -9.92 -21.07 -0.41
C ILE A 34 -9.50 -22.54 -0.19
N ILE A 35 -8.63 -23.04 -1.05
CA ILE A 35 -8.14 -24.43 -0.99
C ILE A 35 -6.77 -24.55 -0.33
N LYS A 36 -5.92 -23.51 -0.46
CA LYS A 36 -4.60 -23.47 0.18
C LYS A 36 -4.27 -22.07 0.70
N THR A 37 -3.50 -22.02 1.77
CA THR A 37 -3.00 -20.77 2.37
C THR A 37 -1.65 -21.04 3.03
N ASN A 38 -0.82 -19.99 3.18
CA ASN A 38 0.36 -20.07 4.04
C ASN A 38 0.09 -19.51 5.45
N SER A 39 1.05 -19.69 6.35
CA SER A 39 0.97 -19.21 7.73
C SER A 39 0.80 -17.68 7.83
N HIS A 40 1.39 -16.92 6.89
CA HIS A 40 1.29 -15.47 6.85
C HIS A 40 -0.14 -15.00 6.52
N ALA A 41 -0.83 -15.66 5.60
CA ALA A 41 -2.23 -15.38 5.29
C ALA A 41 -3.15 -15.70 6.48
N GLN A 42 -2.92 -16.82 7.17
CA GLN A 42 -3.69 -17.20 8.36
C GLN A 42 -3.49 -16.22 9.52
N ALA A 43 -2.25 -15.77 9.76
CA ALA A 43 -1.96 -14.78 10.78
C ALA A 43 -2.57 -13.40 10.46
N MET A 44 -2.58 -13.01 9.19
CA MET A 44 -3.10 -11.71 8.76
C MET A 44 -4.64 -11.62 8.85
N LEU A 45 -5.33 -12.69 8.46
CA LEU A 45 -6.81 -12.73 8.40
C LEU A 45 -7.45 -13.36 9.65
N GLU A 46 -6.64 -13.73 10.64
CA GLU A 46 -7.06 -14.21 11.97
C GLU A 46 -8.12 -15.32 11.96
N SER A 47 -8.11 -16.21 10.94
CA SER A 47 -9.14 -17.25 10.80
C SER A 47 -8.64 -18.52 10.13
N LYS A 48 -9.39 -19.62 10.32
CA LYS A 48 -9.23 -20.83 9.52
C LYS A 48 -9.80 -20.59 8.12
N LEU A 49 -8.94 -20.21 7.20
CA LEU A 49 -9.32 -19.78 5.85
C LEU A 49 -9.68 -20.93 4.92
N ALA A 50 -9.08 -22.10 5.08
CA ALA A 50 -9.31 -23.25 4.22
C ALA A 50 -10.78 -23.69 4.25
N GLY A 51 -11.38 -23.85 3.08
CA GLY A 51 -12.78 -24.21 2.89
C GLY A 51 -13.78 -23.03 2.95
N MET A 52 -13.32 -21.81 3.25
CA MET A 52 -14.18 -20.62 3.23
C MET A 52 -14.20 -19.99 1.85
N HIS A 53 -15.31 -19.36 1.48
CA HIS A 53 -15.36 -18.53 0.28
C HIS A 53 -14.61 -17.23 0.53
N ILE A 54 -13.87 -16.73 -0.48
CA ILE A 54 -13.02 -15.54 -0.36
C ILE A 54 -13.79 -14.30 0.16
N SER A 55 -15.05 -14.14 -0.19
CA SER A 55 -15.90 -13.02 0.28
C SER A 55 -16.15 -13.00 1.79
N GLN A 56 -15.91 -14.10 2.49
CA GLN A 56 -16.00 -14.16 3.95
C GLN A 56 -14.70 -13.66 4.60
N ALA A 57 -13.56 -13.87 3.92
CA ALA A 57 -12.24 -13.45 4.39
C ALA A 57 -11.94 -11.99 3.99
N ILE A 58 -12.26 -11.61 2.75
CA ILE A 58 -12.00 -10.28 2.19
C ILE A 58 -13.31 -9.75 1.60
N ARG A 59 -13.80 -8.62 2.17
CA ARG A 59 -15.09 -8.02 1.76
C ARG A 59 -14.94 -6.78 0.88
N ALA A 60 -13.78 -6.60 0.24
CA ALA A 60 -13.54 -5.50 -0.68
C ALA A 60 -14.11 -5.81 -2.07
N PRO A 61 -15.04 -5.01 -2.61
CA PRO A 61 -15.63 -5.25 -3.93
C PRO A 61 -14.59 -5.36 -5.04
N SER A 62 -13.58 -4.47 -5.04
CA SER A 62 -12.50 -4.49 -6.02
C SER A 62 -11.72 -5.81 -6.06
N VAL A 63 -11.49 -6.43 -4.89
CA VAL A 63 -10.83 -7.73 -4.80
C VAL A 63 -11.74 -8.85 -5.32
N LEU A 64 -13.03 -8.81 -4.97
CA LEU A 64 -13.99 -9.83 -5.41
C LEU A 64 -14.24 -9.78 -6.92
N ASP A 65 -14.24 -8.58 -7.50
CA ASP A 65 -14.36 -8.38 -8.95
C ASP A 65 -13.12 -8.93 -9.66
N ALA A 66 -11.91 -8.65 -9.16
CA ALA A 66 -10.67 -9.18 -9.71
C ALA A 66 -10.60 -10.71 -9.63
N VAL A 67 -11.04 -11.30 -8.52
CA VAL A 67 -11.14 -12.76 -8.36
C VAL A 67 -12.14 -13.35 -9.36
N SER A 68 -13.32 -12.72 -9.49
CA SER A 68 -14.36 -13.17 -10.44
C SER A 68 -13.86 -13.14 -11.89
N LEU A 69 -13.12 -12.10 -12.26
CA LEU A 69 -12.51 -11.98 -13.58
C LEU A 69 -11.43 -13.05 -13.80
N ALA A 70 -10.57 -13.30 -12.80
CA ALA A 70 -9.55 -14.34 -12.89
C ALA A 70 -10.17 -15.74 -13.01
N ILE A 71 -11.26 -16.03 -12.28
CA ILE A 71 -12.03 -17.28 -12.42
C ILE A 71 -12.61 -17.41 -13.83
N ALA A 72 -13.03 -16.31 -14.46
CA ALA A 72 -13.51 -16.31 -15.84
C ALA A 72 -12.40 -16.45 -16.91
N GLY A 73 -11.14 -16.63 -16.51
CA GLY A 73 -9.99 -16.73 -17.41
C GLY A 73 -9.44 -15.40 -17.89
N GLY A 74 -9.73 -14.32 -17.16
CA GLY A 74 -9.16 -12.99 -17.40
C GLY A 74 -7.67 -12.90 -17.07
N GLU A 75 -7.08 -11.75 -17.39
CA GLU A 75 -5.66 -11.49 -17.11
C GLU A 75 -5.40 -11.27 -15.63
N SER A 76 -4.12 -11.43 -15.23
CA SER A 76 -3.66 -11.11 -13.88
C SER A 76 -3.83 -9.61 -13.57
N GLN A 77 -4.27 -9.29 -12.37
CA GLN A 77 -4.52 -7.92 -11.94
C GLN A 77 -3.83 -7.59 -10.61
N ARG A 78 -3.60 -6.30 -10.39
CA ARG A 78 -3.21 -5.75 -9.10
C ARG A 78 -4.33 -4.88 -8.59
N VAL A 79 -4.67 -5.06 -7.33
CA VAL A 79 -5.79 -4.37 -6.68
C VAL A 79 -5.36 -3.86 -5.33
N ASP A 80 -5.62 -2.58 -5.07
CA ASP A 80 -5.40 -2.01 -3.75
C ASP A 80 -6.48 -2.46 -2.76
N TYR A 81 -6.04 -2.82 -1.57
CA TYR A 81 -6.90 -3.27 -0.48
C TYR A 81 -6.51 -2.60 0.83
N GLU A 82 -7.45 -1.88 1.42
CA GLU A 82 -7.28 -1.22 2.71
C GLU A 82 -8.09 -1.95 3.79
N VAL A 83 -7.39 -2.39 4.84
CA VAL A 83 -8.02 -2.89 6.07
C VAL A 83 -8.22 -1.70 7.01
N ARG A 84 -9.48 -1.32 7.21
CA ARG A 84 -9.86 -0.26 8.14
C ARG A 84 -9.90 -0.81 9.56
N GLY A 85 -9.23 -0.12 10.48
CA GLY A 85 -9.17 -0.47 11.89
C GLY A 85 -8.40 0.59 12.66
N PRO A 86 -8.11 0.36 13.96
CA PRO A 86 -7.31 1.28 14.77
C PRO A 86 -5.94 1.57 14.16
N LEU A 87 -5.40 0.63 13.42
CA LEU A 87 -4.21 0.76 12.58
C LEU A 87 -4.63 0.39 11.15
N ALA A 88 -4.87 1.39 10.31
CA ALA A 88 -5.14 1.17 8.90
C ALA A 88 -3.93 0.48 8.25
N ARG A 89 -4.18 -0.60 7.53
CA ARG A 89 -3.16 -1.35 6.78
C ARG A 89 -3.49 -1.31 5.30
N HIS A 90 -2.46 -1.11 4.50
CA HIS A 90 -2.58 -1.01 3.04
C HIS A 90 -1.88 -2.20 2.39
N PHE A 91 -2.60 -2.89 1.53
CA PHE A 91 -2.10 -4.04 0.79
C PHE A 91 -2.27 -3.81 -0.71
N GLU A 92 -1.31 -4.29 -1.48
CA GLU A 92 -1.47 -4.56 -2.91
C GLU A 92 -1.73 -6.06 -3.06
N LEU A 93 -2.87 -6.42 -3.66
CA LEU A 93 -3.19 -7.80 -4.00
C LEU A 93 -2.85 -8.06 -5.47
N TYR A 94 -2.02 -9.06 -5.70
CA TYR A 94 -1.85 -9.64 -7.01
C TYR A 94 -2.80 -10.83 -7.15
N VAL A 95 -3.71 -10.75 -8.12
CA VAL A 95 -4.71 -11.78 -8.44
C VAL A 95 -4.39 -12.35 -9.81
N SER A 96 -4.14 -13.65 -9.88
CA SER A 96 -3.74 -14.31 -11.13
C SER A 96 -4.46 -15.63 -11.32
N PRO A 97 -5.04 -15.89 -12.51
CA PRO A 97 -5.52 -17.22 -12.84
C PRO A 97 -4.34 -18.19 -12.91
N ILE A 98 -4.52 -19.39 -12.38
CA ILE A 98 -3.62 -20.53 -12.58
C ILE A 98 -4.34 -21.50 -13.50
N THR A 99 -3.75 -21.77 -14.67
CA THR A 99 -4.24 -22.78 -15.59
C THR A 99 -3.42 -24.05 -15.36
N PRO A 100 -3.99 -25.10 -14.77
CA PRO A 100 -3.29 -26.38 -14.64
C PRO A 100 -3.10 -27.00 -16.02
N THR A 101 -1.95 -27.60 -16.23
CA THR A 101 -1.57 -28.14 -17.55
C THR A 101 -2.23 -29.49 -17.88
N LEU A 102 -2.87 -30.19 -16.95
CA LEU A 102 -3.50 -31.51 -17.16
C LEU A 102 -4.60 -31.76 -16.11
N HIS A 103 -5.86 -31.73 -16.55
CA HIS A 103 -7.06 -32.27 -15.87
C HIS A 103 -7.57 -31.58 -14.59
N GLU A 104 -7.00 -30.49 -14.11
CA GLU A 104 -7.47 -29.80 -12.90
C GLU A 104 -8.31 -28.56 -13.23
N SER A 105 -9.27 -28.31 -12.36
CA SER A 105 -10.14 -27.13 -12.43
C SER A 105 -9.31 -25.85 -12.28
N GLN A 106 -9.69 -24.81 -13.02
CA GLN A 106 -9.11 -23.47 -12.94
C GLN A 106 -8.98 -23.03 -11.48
N ALA A 107 -7.80 -22.53 -11.11
CA ALA A 107 -7.52 -22.00 -9.81
C ALA A 107 -7.11 -20.53 -9.88
N VAL A 108 -7.17 -19.81 -8.79
CA VAL A 108 -6.75 -18.40 -8.69
C VAL A 108 -5.75 -18.24 -7.55
N LEU A 109 -4.61 -17.65 -7.86
CA LEU A 109 -3.60 -17.25 -6.90
C LEU A 109 -3.86 -15.82 -6.44
N LEU A 110 -3.85 -15.60 -5.13
CA LEU A 110 -3.79 -14.28 -4.52
C LEU A 110 -2.52 -14.17 -3.70
N VAL A 111 -1.76 -13.10 -3.94
CA VAL A 111 -0.60 -12.72 -3.13
C VAL A 111 -0.85 -11.32 -2.58
N LEU A 112 -0.72 -11.16 -1.27
CA LEU A 112 -0.97 -9.89 -0.60
C LEU A 112 0.36 -9.28 -0.16
N LYS A 113 0.72 -8.14 -0.71
CA LYS A 113 1.90 -7.38 -0.32
C LYS A 113 1.51 -6.26 0.64
N ASP A 114 2.06 -6.26 1.84
CA ASP A 114 1.83 -5.18 2.81
C ASP A 114 2.66 -3.95 2.41
N LEU A 115 1.98 -2.87 2.07
CA LEU A 115 2.56 -1.57 1.70
C LEU A 115 2.34 -0.50 2.78
N THR A 116 1.93 -0.90 3.98
CA THR A 116 1.57 0.04 5.05
C THR A 116 2.73 0.95 5.42
N ARG A 117 3.93 0.38 5.55
CA ARG A 117 5.14 1.13 5.92
C ARG A 117 5.57 2.10 4.82
N GLU A 118 5.56 1.66 3.58
CA GLU A 118 5.91 2.47 2.41
C GLU A 118 4.98 3.67 2.29
N GLN A 119 3.68 3.45 2.43
CA GLN A 119 2.70 4.53 2.40
C GLN A 119 2.82 5.49 3.58
N GLN A 120 3.14 4.99 4.78
CA GLN A 120 3.37 5.85 5.95
C GLN A 120 4.59 6.76 5.73
N ILE A 121 5.68 6.23 5.19
CA ILE A 121 6.88 7.01 4.87
C ILE A 121 6.56 8.09 3.83
N GLU A 122 5.84 7.74 2.77
CA GLU A 122 5.49 8.71 1.71
C GLU A 122 4.54 9.81 2.23
N ARG A 123 3.57 9.47 3.08
CA ARG A 123 2.72 10.47 3.76
C ARG A 123 3.54 11.40 4.65
N MET A 124 4.41 10.84 5.51
CA MET A 124 5.29 11.65 6.37
C MET A 124 6.17 12.59 5.56
N ARG A 125 6.72 12.11 4.42
CA ARG A 125 7.52 12.93 3.52
C ARG A 125 6.70 14.06 2.89
N SER A 126 5.49 13.76 2.43
CA SER A 126 4.58 14.76 1.85
C SER A 126 4.17 15.82 2.87
N ASP A 127 3.79 15.39 4.08
CA ASP A 127 3.41 16.27 5.18
C ASP A 127 4.59 17.16 5.61
N PHE A 128 5.80 16.59 5.68
CA PHE A 128 7.01 17.35 5.99
C PHE A 128 7.27 18.45 4.96
N VAL A 129 7.20 18.14 3.66
CA VAL A 129 7.40 19.12 2.60
C VAL A 129 6.31 20.21 2.62
N ALA A 130 5.06 19.82 2.84
CA ALA A 130 3.94 20.77 2.93
C ALA A 130 4.12 21.70 4.13
N ASN A 131 4.41 21.17 5.32
CA ASN A 131 4.61 21.95 6.54
C ASN A 131 5.83 22.87 6.42
N ALA A 132 6.97 22.34 5.94
CA ALA A 132 8.17 23.17 5.72
C ALA A 132 7.88 24.33 4.74
N SER A 133 7.11 24.07 3.67
CA SER A 133 6.73 25.11 2.72
C SER A 133 5.85 26.19 3.35
N HIS A 134 4.92 25.82 4.22
CA HIS A 134 4.10 26.76 4.97
C HIS A 134 4.92 27.57 5.98
N GLU A 135 5.76 26.91 6.76
CA GLU A 135 6.62 27.54 7.76
C GLU A 135 7.64 28.52 7.14
N LEU A 136 8.13 28.24 5.93
CA LEU A 136 9.05 29.11 5.21
C LEU A 136 8.32 30.30 4.55
N ARG A 137 7.07 30.13 4.12
CA ARG A 137 6.32 31.20 3.43
C ARG A 137 6.06 32.39 4.33
N THR A 138 5.76 32.16 5.60
CA THR A 138 5.44 33.23 6.56
C THR A 138 6.63 34.17 6.79
N PRO A 139 7.84 33.71 7.16
CA PRO A 139 8.99 34.62 7.34
C PRO A 139 9.39 35.28 6.00
N LEU A 140 9.33 34.56 4.87
CA LEU A 140 9.62 35.16 3.56
C LEU A 140 8.65 36.29 3.20
N ALA A 141 7.36 36.11 3.46
CA ALA A 141 6.37 37.18 3.25
C ALA A 141 6.64 38.40 4.13
N SER A 142 7.02 38.21 5.41
CA SER A 142 7.39 39.29 6.31
C SER A 142 8.64 40.01 5.83
N LEU A 143 9.68 39.28 5.43
CA LEU A 143 10.92 39.87 4.89
C LEU A 143 10.63 40.68 3.62
N SER A 144 9.80 40.17 2.71
CA SER A 144 9.39 40.90 1.50
C SER A 144 8.66 42.21 1.85
N GLY A 145 7.76 42.17 2.81
CA GLY A 145 7.06 43.37 3.27
C GLY A 145 7.99 44.41 3.90
N PHE A 146 8.99 44.00 4.67
CA PHE A 146 10.02 44.87 5.22
C PHE A 146 10.86 45.51 4.12
N ILE A 147 11.28 44.74 3.12
CA ILE A 147 12.02 45.24 1.96
C ILE A 147 11.20 46.25 1.18
N GLU A 148 9.92 46.00 0.89
CA GLU A 148 9.05 46.91 0.21
C GLU A 148 8.88 48.25 0.99
N THR A 149 8.76 48.15 2.32
CA THR A 149 8.64 49.33 3.20
C THR A 149 9.92 50.18 3.15
N LEU A 150 11.11 49.53 3.20
CA LEU A 150 12.42 50.20 3.10
C LEU A 150 12.68 50.81 1.72
N GLN A 151 12.15 50.23 0.67
CA GLN A 151 12.26 50.79 -0.69
C GLN A 151 11.28 51.93 -0.95
N GLY A 152 10.17 51.97 -0.21
CA GLY A 152 9.08 52.92 -0.35
C GLY A 152 8.97 53.95 0.79
N ALA A 153 8.05 53.71 1.71
CA ALA A 153 7.66 54.67 2.73
C ALA A 153 8.76 55.04 3.74
N ALA A 154 9.69 54.15 4.02
CA ALA A 154 10.81 54.35 4.95
C ALA A 154 12.16 54.56 4.26
N LYS A 155 12.18 54.92 2.98
CA LYS A 155 13.40 55.06 2.19
C LYS A 155 14.39 56.08 2.74
N ASP A 156 13.85 57.22 3.22
CA ASP A 156 14.64 58.35 3.71
C ASP A 156 14.58 58.49 5.26
N ASP A 157 14.13 57.43 5.96
CA ASP A 157 14.01 57.39 7.42
C ASP A 157 15.05 56.41 7.98
N ASP A 158 16.18 56.96 8.45
CA ASP A 158 17.30 56.18 9.00
C ASP A 158 16.89 55.39 10.25
N ALA A 159 16.02 55.93 11.12
CA ALA A 159 15.57 55.24 12.33
C ALA A 159 14.66 54.05 12.01
N ALA A 160 13.76 54.22 11.03
CA ALA A 160 12.92 53.14 10.53
C ALA A 160 13.75 52.05 9.84
N ARG A 161 14.75 52.45 9.05
CA ARG A 161 15.67 51.50 8.38
C ARG A 161 16.39 50.57 9.38
N ASP A 162 17.01 51.16 10.44
CA ASP A 162 17.75 50.36 11.44
C ASP A 162 16.81 49.43 12.21
N LYS A 163 15.58 49.87 12.51
CA LYS A 163 14.57 48.99 13.12
C LYS A 163 14.15 47.83 12.24
N PHE A 164 13.86 48.08 10.96
CA PHE A 164 13.46 46.98 10.04
C PHE A 164 14.57 46.04 9.77
N LEU A 165 15.83 46.49 9.67
CA LEU A 165 16.99 45.59 9.51
C LEU A 165 17.18 44.67 10.72
N ALA A 166 17.00 45.17 11.94
CA ALA A 166 17.03 44.37 13.16
C ALA A 166 15.91 43.31 13.20
N LEU A 167 14.69 43.68 12.77
CA LEU A 167 13.55 42.76 12.66
C LEU A 167 13.81 41.68 11.62
N MET A 168 14.39 42.02 10.46
CA MET A 168 14.74 41.08 9.40
C MET A 168 15.82 40.09 9.86
N GLN A 169 16.82 40.57 10.61
CA GLN A 169 17.86 39.69 11.18
C GLN A 169 17.24 38.68 12.15
N GLY A 170 16.40 39.09 13.07
CA GLY A 170 15.72 38.18 14.00
C GLY A 170 14.76 37.21 13.36
N GLN A 171 14.28 37.51 12.13
CA GLN A 171 13.42 36.59 11.36
C GLN A 171 14.23 35.55 10.57
N ALA A 172 15.51 35.80 10.33
CA ALA A 172 16.41 34.95 9.55
C ALA A 172 17.21 33.96 10.41
N GLU A 173 17.21 34.12 11.73
CA GLU A 173 17.82 33.23 12.73
C GLU A 173 16.84 32.09 13.14
#